data_cd327857066fb3d14569b6ae74548a4e
#
_entry.id   cd327857066fb3d14569b6ae74548a4e
#
_cell.length_a   1.000
_cell.length_b   1.000
_cell.length_c   1.000
_cell.angle_alpha   90.00
_cell.angle_beta   90.00
_cell.angle_gamma   90.00
#
_symmetry.space_group_name_H-M   'P 1'
#
loop_
_entity.id
_entity.type
_entity.pdbx_description
1 polymer ?
#
loop_
_entity_poly.entity_id
_entity_poly.type
_entity_poly.pdbx_seq_one_letter_code
_entity_poly.pdbx_strand_id
1 'polypeptide(L)'
;MKVIQILPELNAGGVERGILEVGKYLVDQGHESIVISSGGRLVTQLETEGSRHITLPVHRKRLSSLKQVKVLQILFKEERPDILHVRSRLPAWLAYLAWRRMDPQTRPRLVTTVH
;
A
#
# COMPACT_ATOMS: atom_id res chain seq x y z
N MET A 1 -4.14 -7.33 13.41
CA MET A 1 -4.38 -6.08 12.67
C MET A 1 -3.91 -6.25 11.23
N LYS A 2 -4.55 -5.59 10.31
CA LYS A 2 -4.16 -5.65 8.89
C LYS A 2 -3.70 -4.27 8.44
N VAL A 3 -2.50 -4.19 7.87
CA VAL A 3 -1.88 -2.94 7.43
C VAL A 3 -1.55 -3.05 5.95
N ILE A 4 -1.97 -2.06 5.17
CA ILE A 4 -1.59 -1.92 3.78
C ILE A 4 -0.62 -0.76 3.65
N GLN A 5 0.56 -1.01 3.09
CA GLN A 5 1.52 0.02 2.74
C GLN A 5 1.50 0.22 1.22
N ILE A 6 1.55 1.47 0.77
CA ILE A 6 1.49 1.81 -0.65
C ILE A 6 2.69 2.68 -1.01
N LEU A 7 3.41 2.29 -2.06
CA LEU A 7 4.54 3.05 -2.60
C LEU A 7 4.62 2.82 -4.12
N PRO A 8 5.35 3.68 -4.88
CA PRO A 8 5.41 3.53 -6.34
C PRO A 8 6.09 2.25 -6.79
N GLU A 9 7.32 2.01 -6.33
CA GLU A 9 8.14 0.87 -6.77
C GLU A 9 8.86 0.25 -5.58
N LEU A 10 9.13 -1.05 -5.66
CA LEU A 10 9.81 -1.80 -4.60
C LEU A 10 11.19 -2.26 -5.09
N ASN A 11 12.09 -1.28 -5.31
CA ASN A 11 13.48 -1.51 -5.65
C ASN A 11 14.39 -1.18 -4.47
N ALA A 12 15.70 -1.29 -4.65
CA ALA A 12 16.64 -0.97 -3.58
C ALA A 12 16.64 0.53 -3.25
N GLY A 13 16.50 0.88 -1.97
CA GLY A 13 16.49 2.27 -1.51
C GLY A 13 16.08 2.34 -0.06
N GLY A 14 16.21 3.53 0.54
CA GLY A 14 15.92 3.73 1.96
C GLY A 14 14.44 3.55 2.30
N VAL A 15 13.54 4.10 1.47
CA VAL A 15 12.10 3.98 1.68
C VAL A 15 11.66 2.52 1.53
N GLU A 16 12.16 1.85 0.50
CA GLU A 16 11.81 0.46 0.21
C GLU A 16 12.28 -0.48 1.32
N ARG A 17 13.48 -0.24 1.85
CA ARG A 17 13.99 -1.02 2.98
C ARG A 17 13.14 -0.82 4.23
N GLY A 18 12.69 0.40 4.47
CA GLY A 18 11.78 0.67 5.58
C GLY A 18 10.49 -0.12 5.46
N ILE A 19 9.96 -0.28 4.25
CA ILE A 19 8.75 -1.07 4.00
C ILE A 19 9.00 -2.54 4.30
N LEU A 20 10.14 -3.08 3.90
CA LEU A 20 10.51 -4.46 4.22
C LEU A 20 10.59 -4.67 5.73
N GLU A 21 11.25 -3.76 6.44
CA GLU A 21 11.40 -3.85 7.89
C GLU A 21 10.06 -3.79 8.61
N VAL A 22 9.20 -2.85 8.22
CA VAL A 22 7.86 -2.73 8.81
C VAL A 22 7.03 -3.97 8.51
N GLY A 23 7.07 -4.45 7.26
CA GLY A 23 6.33 -5.64 6.86
C GLY A 23 6.74 -6.86 7.67
N LYS A 24 8.04 -7.09 7.80
CA LYS A 24 8.56 -8.20 8.58
C LYS A 24 8.16 -8.11 10.05
N TYR A 25 8.28 -6.91 10.63
CA TYR A 25 7.89 -6.67 12.01
C TYR A 25 6.41 -7.01 12.22
N LEU A 26 5.53 -6.55 11.33
CA LEU A 26 4.10 -6.82 11.42
C LEU A 26 3.81 -8.31 11.38
N VAL A 27 4.44 -9.03 10.46
CA VAL A 27 4.26 -10.48 10.34
C VAL A 27 4.75 -11.19 11.60
N ASP A 28 5.91 -10.80 12.11
CA ASP A 28 6.49 -11.39 13.32
C ASP A 28 5.60 -11.16 14.55
N GLN A 29 4.82 -10.08 14.56
CA GLN A 29 3.88 -9.76 15.65
C GLN A 29 2.48 -10.35 15.41
N GLY A 30 2.30 -11.18 14.40
CA GLY A 30 1.02 -11.83 14.12
C GLY A 30 0.02 -10.98 13.34
N HIS A 31 0.45 -9.89 12.74
CA HIS A 31 -0.40 -9.02 11.91
C HIS A 31 -0.29 -9.39 10.44
N GLU A 32 -1.29 -9.00 9.65
CA GLU A 32 -1.23 -9.13 8.20
C GLU A 32 -0.58 -7.90 7.59
N SER A 33 0.42 -8.12 6.74
CA SER A 33 1.13 -7.07 6.02
C SER A 33 0.88 -7.21 4.52
N ILE A 34 0.36 -6.15 3.90
CA ILE A 34 0.12 -6.09 2.47
C ILE A 34 0.85 -4.87 1.93
N VAL A 35 1.54 -5.04 0.80
CA VAL A 35 2.23 -3.94 0.13
C VAL A 35 1.72 -3.81 -1.29
N ILE A 36 1.31 -2.60 -1.67
CA ILE A 36 0.87 -2.27 -3.02
C ILE A 36 1.94 -1.41 -3.68
N SER A 37 2.46 -1.84 -4.83
CA SER A 37 3.41 -1.09 -5.62
C SER A 37 3.32 -1.53 -7.07
N SER A 38 4.04 -0.86 -7.98
CA SER A 38 4.13 -1.31 -9.37
C SER A 38 5.04 -2.53 -9.53
N GLY A 39 5.67 -2.98 -8.44
CA GLY A 39 6.60 -4.10 -8.44
C GLY A 39 8.03 -3.64 -8.26
N GLY A 40 8.96 -4.58 -8.38
CA GLY A 40 10.38 -4.32 -8.25
C GLY A 40 11.09 -5.55 -7.73
N ARG A 41 12.42 -5.48 -7.66
CA ARG A 41 13.22 -6.64 -7.31
C ARG A 41 13.17 -7.03 -5.83
N LEU A 42 12.63 -6.19 -4.96
CA LEU A 42 12.48 -6.52 -3.54
C LEU A 42 11.18 -7.26 -3.24
N VAL A 43 10.29 -7.45 -4.23
CA VAL A 43 9.02 -8.16 -4.03
C VAL A 43 9.25 -9.59 -3.52
N THR A 44 10.22 -10.30 -4.09
CA THR A 44 10.52 -11.67 -3.68
C THR A 44 10.92 -11.73 -2.21
N GLN A 45 11.78 -10.81 -1.77
CA GLN A 45 12.20 -10.76 -0.38
C GLN A 45 11.02 -10.43 0.53
N LEU A 46 10.18 -9.47 0.13
CA LEU A 46 8.99 -9.09 0.88
C LEU A 46 8.07 -10.29 1.12
N GLU A 47 7.80 -11.05 0.07
CA GLU A 47 6.93 -12.22 0.14
C GLU A 47 7.56 -13.35 0.94
N THR A 48 8.87 -13.55 0.81
CA THR A 48 9.59 -14.54 1.60
C THR A 48 9.52 -14.22 3.10
N GLU A 49 9.46 -12.95 3.45
CA GLU A 49 9.35 -12.51 4.84
C GLU A 49 7.91 -12.51 5.36
N GLY A 50 6.95 -12.92 4.55
CA GLY A 50 5.57 -13.16 4.97
C GLY A 50 4.55 -12.11 4.59
N SER A 51 4.94 -11.02 3.94
CA SER A 51 4.00 -10.01 3.45
C SER A 51 3.41 -10.43 2.11
N ARG A 52 2.18 -9.97 1.82
CA ARG A 52 1.60 -10.12 0.49
C ARG A 52 1.91 -8.89 -0.34
N HIS A 53 2.16 -9.07 -1.62
CA HIS A 53 2.37 -7.98 -2.57
C HIS A 53 1.26 -7.97 -3.61
N ILE A 54 0.71 -6.78 -3.87
CA ILE A 54 -0.28 -6.58 -4.92
C ILE A 54 0.30 -5.58 -5.91
N THR A 55 0.40 -5.98 -7.17
CA THR A 55 0.97 -5.13 -8.20
C THR A 55 -0.09 -4.24 -8.82
N LEU A 56 0.07 -2.93 -8.70
CA LEU A 56 -0.76 -1.93 -9.34
C LEU A 56 0.13 -0.80 -9.86
N PRO A 57 -0.18 -0.21 -11.04
CA PRO A 57 0.65 0.85 -11.63
C PRO A 57 0.42 2.20 -10.93
N VAL A 58 0.64 2.26 -9.62
CA VAL A 58 0.41 3.47 -8.81
C VAL A 58 1.48 4.54 -8.99
N HIS A 59 2.49 4.28 -9.84
CA HIS A 59 3.58 5.21 -10.14
C HIS A 59 3.30 6.10 -11.35
N ARG A 60 2.21 5.85 -12.10
CA ARG A 60 1.93 6.55 -13.36
C ARG A 60 1.07 7.79 -13.16
N LYS A 61 1.52 8.92 -13.74
CA LYS A 61 0.79 10.20 -13.72
C LYS A 61 -0.03 10.37 -14.98
N ARG A 62 -0.99 9.47 -15.28
CA ARG A 62 -1.81 9.53 -16.49
C ARG A 62 -3.30 9.42 -16.13
N LEU A 63 -4.17 9.70 -17.11
CA LEU A 63 -5.61 9.52 -16.94
C LEU A 63 -5.98 8.11 -16.46
N SER A 64 -5.18 7.12 -16.84
CA SER A 64 -5.34 5.76 -16.32
C SER A 64 -5.24 5.68 -14.79
N SER A 65 -4.64 6.69 -14.15
CA SER A 65 -4.58 6.76 -12.68
C SER A 65 -5.96 6.87 -12.05
N LEU A 66 -6.93 7.47 -12.75
CA LEU A 66 -8.31 7.55 -12.24
C LEU A 66 -8.95 6.17 -12.14
N LYS A 67 -8.58 5.25 -13.03
CA LYS A 67 -9.03 3.85 -12.94
C LYS A 67 -8.45 3.18 -11.69
N GLN A 68 -7.24 3.56 -11.30
CA GLN A 68 -6.60 3.01 -10.12
C GLN A 68 -7.33 3.39 -8.83
N VAL A 69 -7.95 4.57 -8.79
CA VAL A 69 -8.76 4.99 -7.64
C VAL A 69 -9.88 3.98 -7.41
N LYS A 70 -10.57 3.57 -8.47
CA LYS A 70 -11.63 2.57 -8.39
C LYS A 70 -11.11 1.21 -7.93
N VAL A 71 -9.99 0.78 -8.50
CA VAL A 71 -9.35 -0.50 -8.14
C VAL A 71 -8.95 -0.48 -6.67
N LEU A 72 -8.33 0.60 -6.21
CA LEU A 72 -7.95 0.76 -4.81
C LEU A 72 -9.16 0.74 -3.89
N GLN A 73 -10.25 1.41 -4.29
CA GLN A 73 -11.47 1.44 -3.50
C GLN A 73 -12.04 0.03 -3.31
N ILE A 74 -12.11 -0.75 -4.38
CA ILE A 74 -12.58 -2.14 -4.33
C ILE A 74 -11.66 -2.97 -3.43
N LEU A 75 -10.34 -2.81 -3.60
CA LEU A 75 -9.36 -3.53 -2.82
C LEU A 75 -9.47 -3.24 -1.33
N PHE A 76 -9.58 -1.95 -0.98
CA PHE A 76 -9.73 -1.54 0.42
C PHE A 76 -11.02 -2.09 1.03
N LYS A 77 -12.08 -2.14 0.25
CA LYS A 77 -13.36 -2.70 0.70
C LYS A 77 -13.26 -4.22 0.91
N GLU A 78 -12.57 -4.93 0.04
CA GLU A 78 -12.40 -6.38 0.15
C GLU A 78 -11.44 -6.77 1.27
N GLU A 79 -10.31 -6.07 1.37
CA GLU A 79 -9.28 -6.41 2.35
C GLU A 79 -9.59 -5.92 3.76
N ARG A 80 -10.38 -4.87 3.89
CA ARG A 80 -10.76 -4.27 5.18
C ARG A 80 -9.54 -4.01 6.08
N PRO A 81 -8.54 -3.24 5.60
CA PRO A 81 -7.38 -2.97 6.42
C PRO A 81 -7.73 -2.08 7.61
N ASP A 82 -6.96 -2.20 8.67
CA ASP A 82 -7.07 -1.31 9.83
C ASP A 82 -6.32 0.00 9.59
N ILE A 83 -5.19 -0.08 8.87
CA ILE A 83 -4.35 1.08 8.58
C ILE A 83 -3.94 1.05 7.11
N LEU A 84 -4.03 2.22 6.47
CA LEU A 84 -3.44 2.49 5.16
C LEU A 84 -2.26 3.42 5.37
N HIS A 85 -1.05 2.97 5.03
CA HIS A 85 0.14 3.78 5.15
C HIS A 85 0.70 4.06 3.76
N VAL A 86 0.62 5.32 3.33
CA VAL A 86 1.05 5.74 2.01
C VAL A 86 2.36 6.50 2.12
N ARG A 87 3.36 6.09 1.33
CA ARG A 87 4.74 6.58 1.45
C ARG A 87 5.22 7.39 0.26
N SER A 88 4.32 7.98 -0.53
CA SER A 88 4.71 8.79 -1.68
C SER A 88 3.56 9.68 -2.09
N ARG A 89 3.86 10.81 -2.76
CA ARG A 89 2.85 11.80 -3.13
C ARG A 89 1.79 11.26 -4.09
N LEU A 90 2.20 10.63 -5.19
CA LEU A 90 1.23 10.17 -6.19
C LEU A 90 0.34 9.05 -5.68
N PRO A 91 0.90 7.97 -5.11
CA PRO A 91 0.05 6.96 -4.48
C PRO A 91 -0.81 7.52 -3.35
N ALA A 92 -0.33 8.55 -2.63
CA ALA A 92 -1.11 9.18 -1.58
C ALA A 92 -2.39 9.82 -2.12
N TRP A 93 -2.30 10.50 -3.27
CA TRP A 93 -3.46 11.10 -3.92
C TRP A 93 -4.49 10.05 -4.33
N LEU A 94 -4.01 8.98 -4.98
CA LEU A 94 -4.89 7.90 -5.44
C LEU A 94 -5.55 7.20 -4.26
N ALA A 95 -4.77 6.90 -3.23
CA ALA A 95 -5.27 6.24 -2.03
C ALA A 95 -6.25 7.13 -1.26
N TYR A 96 -5.96 8.43 -1.16
CA TYR A 96 -6.85 9.39 -0.50
C TYR A 96 -8.20 9.47 -1.20
N LEU A 97 -8.20 9.56 -2.53
CA LEU A 97 -9.44 9.62 -3.30
C LEU A 97 -10.26 8.34 -3.12
N ALA A 98 -9.62 7.18 -3.13
CA ALA A 98 -10.29 5.91 -2.90
C ALA A 98 -10.83 5.82 -1.47
N TRP A 99 -10.01 6.20 -0.48
CA TRP A 99 -10.37 6.18 0.93
C TRP A 99 -11.52 7.13 1.24
N ARG A 100 -11.52 8.32 0.65
CA ARG A 100 -12.57 9.32 0.83
C ARG A 100 -13.94 8.81 0.37
N ARG A 101 -13.97 7.94 -0.64
CA ARG A 101 -15.20 7.36 -1.19
C ARG A 101 -15.76 6.19 -0.38
N MET A 102 -15.01 5.74 0.62
CA MET A 102 -15.45 4.66 1.50
C MET A 102 -16.41 5.20 2.57
N ASP A 103 -17.20 4.29 3.15
CA ASP A 103 -18.05 4.62 4.28
C ASP A 103 -17.19 5.11 5.46
N PRO A 104 -17.42 6.35 5.96
CA PRO A 104 -16.63 6.88 7.07
C PRO A 104 -16.63 6.01 8.32
N GLN A 105 -17.64 5.17 8.52
CA GLN A 105 -17.72 4.31 9.71
C GLN A 105 -16.87 3.05 9.59
N THR A 106 -16.54 2.62 8.38
CA THR A 106 -15.83 1.36 8.14
C THR A 106 -14.45 1.54 7.51
N ARG A 107 -14.13 2.76 7.06
CA ARG A 107 -12.83 2.98 6.40
C ARG A 107 -11.68 2.94 7.39
N PRO A 108 -10.48 2.50 6.93
CA PRO A 108 -9.31 2.40 7.79
C PRO A 108 -8.75 3.77 8.17
N ARG A 109 -7.80 3.80 9.09
CA ARG A 109 -7.01 4.98 9.37
C ARG A 109 -6.02 5.21 8.24
N LEU A 110 -5.92 6.44 7.79
CA LEU A 110 -4.99 6.83 6.72
C LEU A 110 -3.78 7.52 7.33
N VAL A 111 -2.60 6.97 7.07
CA VAL A 111 -1.32 7.54 7.50
C VAL A 111 -0.50 7.83 6.26
N THR A 112 0.07 9.03 6.17
CA THR A 112 0.93 9.40 5.06
C THR A 112 2.31 9.81 5.54
N THR A 113 3.32 9.37 4.79
CA THR A 113 4.70 9.82 4.99
C THR A 113 5.19 10.39 3.67
N VAL A 114 5.62 11.63 3.69
CA VAL A 114 6.12 12.32 2.49
C VAL A 114 7.64 12.35 2.52
N HIS A 115 8.24 11.87 1.45
CA HIS A 115 9.70 11.86 1.28
C HIS A 115 10.12 12.71 0.11
#